data_e1abd655972368bdcd1c39ddaf4c6c25
#
_entry.id   e1abd655972368bdcd1c39ddaf4c6c25
#
_cell.length_a   1.000
_cell.length_b   1.000
_cell.length_c   1.000
_cell.angle_alpha   90.00
_cell.angle_beta   90.00
_cell.angle_gamma   90.00
#
_symmetry.space_group_name_H-M   'P 1'
#
loop_
_entity.id
_entity.type
_entity.pdbx_description
1 polymer ?
#
loop_
_entity_poly.entity_id
_entity_poly.type
_entity_poly.pdbx_seq_one_letter_code
_entity_poly.pdbx_strand_id
1 'polypeptide(L)'
;MTPWIRWDAANAPAEPAWRWLAQSLGMPALLATPARPQAELTVPPSRIPQSARQKLAALLEGGLRLDDAARLSHAANAEAADALRLRGGDLSRIPDAVFGPRSEDELLALLKICGETGIAVGGPSNRHPAFAALELNGMAQIESLDAVSGLAQVQGGIGSAELKRQLAARGMVFNAPEFDTLGCWIARGIGTGDVRDVRLATPRGMLSGNLLPSRFGVVTAATLQVHAAPASTVQLHYLFPDFASGLAALRETRRESIAHTYMQLSDGDDTMFHRNLAAMSQAPSLMRRLMGMMRNPHLSPEKPAAFGITISGASADVDIARKRFAALSKRLGASPAQISAAQDYVPLLLDRGVTVDRIHTGATWSQLPVLYAALRSALDRAMRRHAPRADAHGLVLTQIAGARHDGADLTCTFLYPRQLNAAVDQAQAIRRSAQDVLAAQGCNDAAPKGSVQNAIQALLDPAGILR
;
A
#
# COMPACT_ATOMS: atom_id res chain seq x y z
N MET A 1 1.70 12.53 -1.59
CA MET A 1 0.23 12.77 -1.73
C MET A 1 -0.44 11.44 -1.48
N THR A 2 -1.31 11.31 -0.49
CA THR A 2 -1.98 10.04 -0.21
C THR A 2 -2.98 9.74 -1.32
N PRO A 3 -3.04 8.49 -1.84
CA PRO A 3 -3.95 8.13 -2.94
C PRO A 3 -5.45 8.25 -2.58
N TRP A 4 -5.75 8.45 -1.30
CA TRP A 4 -7.11 8.54 -0.77
C TRP A 4 -7.78 9.90 -0.99
N ILE A 5 -6.99 10.97 -1.21
CA ILE A 5 -7.49 12.33 -1.33
C ILE A 5 -6.98 12.92 -2.64
N ARG A 6 -7.80 12.79 -3.66
CA ARG A 6 -7.66 13.53 -4.92
C ARG A 6 -8.83 14.50 -5.02
N TRP A 7 -8.50 15.77 -5.17
CA TRP A 7 -9.50 16.81 -5.39
C TRP A 7 -9.99 16.84 -6.84
N ASP A 8 -9.19 16.28 -7.76
CA ASP A 8 -9.46 16.19 -9.20
C ASP A 8 -9.54 14.73 -9.64
N ALA A 9 -10.72 14.26 -9.96
CA ALA A 9 -10.95 12.92 -10.51
C ALA A 9 -10.89 12.94 -12.04
N ALA A 10 -9.83 12.40 -12.61
CA ALA A 10 -9.76 12.12 -14.05
C ALA A 10 -10.28 10.70 -14.34
N ASN A 11 -11.00 10.51 -15.46
CA ASN A 11 -11.45 9.21 -15.98
C ASN A 11 -12.46 8.45 -15.11
N ALA A 12 -13.63 9.06 -14.86
CA ALA A 12 -14.73 8.38 -14.19
C ALA A 12 -15.22 7.15 -15.00
N PRO A 13 -15.51 6.01 -14.36
CA PRO A 13 -16.20 4.89 -15.00
C PRO A 13 -17.53 5.30 -15.60
N ALA A 14 -17.95 4.60 -16.65
CA ALA A 14 -19.25 4.82 -17.25
C ALA A 14 -20.41 4.45 -16.31
N GLU A 15 -21.57 5.05 -16.48
CA GLU A 15 -22.75 4.83 -15.63
C GLU A 15 -23.14 3.35 -15.42
N PRO A 16 -22.98 2.44 -16.40
CA PRO A 16 -23.22 1.02 -16.17
C PRO A 16 -22.33 0.39 -15.09
N ALA A 17 -21.08 0.84 -14.95
CA ALA A 17 -20.17 0.35 -13.91
C ALA A 17 -20.63 0.78 -12.50
N TRP A 18 -21.13 2.01 -12.37
CA TRP A 18 -21.68 2.50 -11.10
C TRP A 18 -22.95 1.76 -10.69
N ARG A 19 -23.84 1.47 -11.64
CA ARG A 19 -25.05 0.66 -11.37
C ARG A 19 -24.70 -0.76 -10.95
N TRP A 20 -23.77 -1.38 -11.64
CA TRP A 20 -23.28 -2.70 -11.28
C TRP A 20 -22.68 -2.69 -9.86
N LEU A 21 -21.88 -1.71 -9.53
CA LEU A 21 -21.26 -1.59 -8.19
C LEU A 21 -22.33 -1.39 -7.11
N ALA A 22 -23.32 -0.52 -7.35
CA ALA A 22 -24.44 -0.33 -6.43
C ALA A 22 -25.13 -1.67 -6.12
N GLN A 23 -25.49 -2.43 -7.16
CA GLN A 23 -26.11 -3.75 -7.03
C GLN A 23 -25.20 -4.74 -6.26
N SER A 24 -23.89 -4.73 -6.58
CA SER A 24 -22.91 -5.59 -5.90
C SER A 24 -22.69 -5.25 -4.43
N LEU A 25 -23.13 -4.07 -3.99
CA LEU A 25 -23.09 -3.61 -2.60
C LEU A 25 -24.47 -3.65 -1.90
N GLY A 26 -25.50 -4.21 -2.54
CA GLY A 26 -26.87 -4.22 -2.03
C GLY A 26 -27.49 -2.83 -1.91
N MET A 27 -27.06 -1.88 -2.74
CA MET A 27 -27.55 -0.51 -2.75
C MET A 27 -28.45 -0.25 -3.96
N PRO A 28 -29.56 0.50 -3.82
CA PRO A 28 -30.40 0.88 -4.96
C PRO A 28 -29.67 1.84 -5.91
N ALA A 29 -28.84 2.71 -5.37
CA ALA A 29 -27.96 3.61 -6.09
C ALA A 29 -26.79 4.04 -5.18
N LEU A 30 -25.68 4.45 -5.78
CA LEU A 30 -24.58 5.09 -5.06
C LEU A 30 -24.89 6.57 -4.83
N LEU A 31 -24.51 7.09 -3.68
CA LEU A 31 -24.77 8.47 -3.28
C LEU A 31 -23.63 9.37 -3.75
N ALA A 32 -23.94 10.52 -4.33
CA ALA A 32 -22.92 11.53 -4.59
C ALA A 32 -22.46 12.15 -3.27
N THR A 33 -21.19 11.96 -2.96
CA THR A 33 -20.55 12.47 -1.73
C THR A 33 -19.19 13.08 -2.06
N PRO A 34 -19.14 14.13 -2.89
CA PRO A 34 -17.88 14.75 -3.27
C PRO A 34 -17.15 15.27 -2.01
N ALA A 35 -15.81 15.30 -2.08
CA ALA A 35 -15.03 15.98 -1.06
C ALA A 35 -15.37 17.48 -1.03
N ARG A 36 -15.27 18.12 0.13
CA ARG A 36 -15.32 19.58 0.20
C ARG A 36 -14.17 20.17 -0.62
N PRO A 37 -14.42 21.20 -1.44
CA PRO A 37 -13.36 21.89 -2.16
C PRO A 37 -12.29 22.40 -1.18
N GLN A 38 -11.04 22.27 -1.56
CA GLN A 38 -9.91 22.69 -0.70
C GLN A 38 -10.00 24.17 -0.32
N ALA A 39 -10.53 25.01 -1.24
CA ALA A 39 -10.72 26.44 -1.01
C ALA A 39 -11.76 26.77 0.08
N GLU A 40 -12.65 25.83 0.41
CA GLU A 40 -13.66 25.99 1.46
C GLU A 40 -13.20 25.52 2.85
N LEU A 41 -11.99 24.96 2.93
CA LEU A 41 -11.45 24.45 4.18
C LEU A 41 -10.73 25.57 4.94
N THR A 42 -11.16 25.83 6.16
CA THR A 42 -10.45 26.75 7.05
C THR A 42 -9.41 25.96 7.84
N VAL A 43 -8.16 26.08 7.42
CA VAL A 43 -7.04 25.38 8.06
C VAL A 43 -6.71 26.06 9.39
N PRO A 44 -6.71 25.36 10.54
CA PRO A 44 -6.38 25.95 11.83
C PRO A 44 -4.93 26.43 11.86
N PRO A 45 -4.60 27.49 12.62
CA PRO A 45 -3.24 27.96 12.75
C PRO A 45 -2.32 26.86 13.32
N SER A 46 -1.06 26.87 12.91
CA SER A 46 -0.06 25.95 13.44
C SER A 46 0.16 26.15 14.93
N ARG A 47 0.21 25.08 15.69
CA ARG A 47 0.44 25.04 17.15
C ARG A 47 1.94 25.03 17.51
N ILE A 48 2.84 24.96 16.53
CA ILE A 48 4.29 24.99 16.78
C ILE A 48 4.68 26.35 17.41
N PRO A 49 5.38 26.37 18.57
CA PRO A 49 5.82 27.61 19.21
C PRO A 49 6.71 28.45 18.30
N GLN A 50 6.59 29.80 18.42
CA GLN A 50 7.37 30.71 17.54
C GLN A 50 8.87 30.52 17.68
N SER A 51 9.38 30.28 18.89
CA SER A 51 10.81 30.03 19.13
C SER A 51 11.29 28.74 18.42
N ALA A 52 10.45 27.70 18.37
CA ALA A 52 10.74 26.47 17.63
C ALA A 52 10.70 26.72 16.12
N ARG A 53 9.72 27.49 15.61
CA ARG A 53 9.65 27.85 14.18
C ARG A 53 10.90 28.56 13.70
N GLN A 54 11.44 29.50 14.51
CA GLN A 54 12.66 30.23 14.16
C GLN A 54 13.88 29.31 14.07
N LYS A 55 14.05 28.39 15.03
CA LYS A 55 15.12 27.38 15.00
C LYS A 55 14.99 26.44 13.79
N LEU A 56 13.76 25.96 13.53
CA LEU A 56 13.47 25.06 12.41
C LEU A 56 13.64 25.75 11.05
N ALA A 57 13.24 27.01 10.92
CA ALA A 57 13.42 27.78 9.70
C ALA A 57 14.90 28.02 9.38
N ALA A 58 15.70 28.31 10.42
CA ALA A 58 17.16 28.48 10.27
C ALA A 58 17.87 27.17 9.90
N LEU A 59 17.38 26.03 10.44
CA LEU A 59 17.95 24.71 10.14
C LEU A 59 17.63 24.23 8.72
N LEU A 60 16.36 24.34 8.31
CA LEU A 60 15.85 23.67 7.11
C LEU A 60 15.93 24.53 5.83
N GLU A 61 16.37 25.79 5.91
CA GLU A 61 16.58 26.70 4.75
C GLU A 61 15.50 26.59 3.65
N GLY A 62 14.23 26.77 4.00
CA GLY A 62 13.10 26.64 3.09
C GLY A 62 12.40 25.26 3.11
N GLY A 63 12.94 24.28 3.80
CA GLY A 63 12.31 22.99 4.04
C GLY A 63 11.23 23.00 5.14
N LEU A 64 11.04 24.12 5.85
CA LEU A 64 9.91 24.32 6.77
C LEU A 64 8.72 24.89 6.00
N ARG A 65 7.65 24.11 5.83
CA ARG A 65 6.43 24.58 5.18
C ARG A 65 5.29 24.65 6.17
N LEU A 66 4.70 25.85 6.28
CA LEU A 66 3.57 26.17 7.17
C LEU A 66 2.32 26.54 6.37
N ASP A 67 2.42 26.57 5.05
CA ASP A 67 1.30 26.90 4.17
C ASP A 67 0.22 25.81 4.19
N ASP A 68 -1.02 26.24 3.99
CA ASP A 68 -2.19 25.39 4.09
C ASP A 68 -2.18 24.26 3.05
N ALA A 69 -1.67 24.50 1.86
CA ALA A 69 -1.62 23.51 0.79
C ALA A 69 -0.68 22.35 1.15
N ALA A 70 0.52 22.66 1.67
CA ALA A 70 1.47 21.65 2.14
C ALA A 70 0.87 20.83 3.31
N ARG A 71 0.27 21.50 4.28
CA ARG A 71 -0.35 20.85 5.44
C ARG A 71 -1.52 19.95 5.05
N LEU A 72 -2.39 20.40 4.16
CA LEU A 72 -3.53 19.62 3.66
C LEU A 72 -3.07 18.41 2.85
N SER A 73 -2.01 18.52 2.05
CA SER A 73 -1.47 17.40 1.28
C SER A 73 -0.93 16.25 2.14
N HIS A 74 -0.65 16.51 3.42
CA HIS A 74 -0.14 15.53 4.40
C HIS A 74 -1.15 15.25 5.54
N ALA A 75 -2.40 15.70 5.40
CA ALA A 75 -3.39 15.59 6.46
C ALA A 75 -4.01 14.20 6.61
N ALA A 76 -3.88 13.33 5.61
CA ALA A 76 -4.41 11.98 5.66
C ALA A 76 -3.31 10.92 5.57
N ASN A 77 -3.44 9.92 6.41
CA ASN A 77 -2.68 8.68 6.33
C ASN A 77 -3.27 7.74 5.27
N ALA A 78 -2.71 6.53 5.15
CA ALA A 78 -3.23 5.49 4.28
C ALA A 78 -4.57 4.88 4.78
N GLU A 79 -5.10 5.30 5.92
CA GLU A 79 -6.34 4.78 6.51
C GLU A 79 -7.58 5.53 5.99
N ALA A 80 -8.64 4.78 5.72
CA ALA A 80 -9.90 5.35 5.26
C ALA A 80 -10.50 6.37 6.23
N ALA A 81 -10.38 6.15 7.54
CA ALA A 81 -10.90 7.05 8.56
C ALA A 81 -10.31 8.47 8.46
N ASP A 82 -9.01 8.60 8.19
CA ASP A 82 -8.36 9.91 8.05
C ASP A 82 -8.78 10.60 6.75
N ALA A 83 -8.89 9.84 5.65
CA ALA A 83 -9.44 10.36 4.41
C ALA A 83 -10.88 10.87 4.57
N LEU A 84 -11.72 10.14 5.30
CA LEU A 84 -13.11 10.52 5.56
C LEU A 84 -13.22 11.77 6.44
N ARG A 85 -12.39 11.90 7.48
CA ARG A 85 -12.33 13.13 8.31
C ARG A 85 -12.02 14.33 7.43
N LEU A 86 -10.96 14.26 6.66
CA LEU A 86 -10.53 15.37 5.81
C LEU A 86 -11.59 15.72 4.75
N ARG A 87 -12.21 14.73 4.11
CA ARG A 87 -13.31 14.94 3.16
C ARG A 87 -14.55 15.57 3.79
N GLY A 88 -14.80 15.28 5.06
CA GLY A 88 -15.86 15.88 5.88
C GLY A 88 -15.54 17.30 6.38
N GLY A 89 -14.30 17.77 6.20
CA GLY A 89 -13.83 19.05 6.70
C GLY A 89 -13.36 18.99 8.16
N ASP A 90 -13.17 17.79 8.73
CA ASP A 90 -12.55 17.64 10.05
C ASP A 90 -11.02 17.71 9.91
N LEU A 91 -10.46 18.87 10.25
CA LEU A 91 -9.04 19.17 10.20
C LEU A 91 -8.35 19.02 11.57
N SER A 92 -8.99 18.36 12.54
CA SER A 92 -8.44 18.19 13.90
C SER A 92 -7.08 17.45 13.91
N ARG A 93 -6.82 16.67 12.89
CA ARG A 93 -5.58 15.88 12.69
C ARG A 93 -4.71 16.37 11.55
N ILE A 94 -4.83 17.65 11.16
CA ILE A 94 -3.93 18.25 10.17
C ILE A 94 -2.56 18.49 10.79
N PRO A 95 -1.44 18.22 10.09
CA PRO A 95 -0.12 18.55 10.60
C PRO A 95 0.05 20.06 10.77
N ASP A 96 0.80 20.44 11.79
CA ASP A 96 1.11 21.85 12.10
C ASP A 96 2.17 22.43 11.15
N ALA A 97 3.00 21.56 10.56
CA ALA A 97 3.99 21.87 9.55
C ALA A 97 4.31 20.64 8.71
N VAL A 98 5.04 20.87 7.61
CA VAL A 98 5.71 19.83 6.85
C VAL A 98 7.20 20.13 6.86
N PHE A 99 8.01 19.17 7.30
CA PHE A 99 9.46 19.25 7.37
C PHE A 99 10.10 18.55 6.19
N GLY A 100 10.96 19.23 5.46
CA GLY A 100 11.69 18.71 4.31
C GLY A 100 13.21 18.81 4.51
N PRO A 101 13.84 17.96 5.34
CA PRO A 101 15.27 17.91 5.47
C PRO A 101 15.93 17.40 4.18
N ARG A 102 17.14 17.89 3.89
CA ARG A 102 17.92 17.55 2.68
C ARG A 102 19.10 16.63 2.96
N SER A 103 19.40 16.40 4.25
CA SER A 103 20.48 15.52 4.69
C SER A 103 20.13 14.80 5.99
N GLU A 104 20.90 13.76 6.30
CA GLU A 104 20.80 13.05 7.59
C GLU A 104 21.16 13.96 8.77
N ASP A 105 22.12 14.86 8.60
CA ASP A 105 22.52 15.82 9.63
C ASP A 105 21.40 16.84 9.92
N GLU A 106 20.77 17.39 8.87
CA GLU A 106 19.57 18.23 9.04
C GLU A 106 18.44 17.47 9.75
N LEU A 107 18.20 16.20 9.38
CA LEU A 107 17.17 15.37 10.01
C LEU A 107 17.48 15.09 11.48
N LEU A 108 18.73 14.77 11.84
CA LEU A 108 19.12 14.55 13.24
C LEU A 108 18.95 15.81 14.08
N ALA A 109 19.41 16.98 13.57
CA ALA A 109 19.22 18.26 14.23
C ALA A 109 17.73 18.61 14.38
N LEU A 110 16.91 18.32 13.35
CA LEU A 110 15.46 18.47 13.37
C LEU A 110 14.84 17.63 14.49
N LEU A 111 15.14 16.32 14.56
CA LEU A 111 14.60 15.42 15.57
C LEU A 111 14.99 15.85 16.98
N LYS A 112 16.20 16.37 17.17
CA LYS A 112 16.63 16.94 18.45
C LYS A 112 15.78 18.15 18.85
N ILE A 113 15.59 19.13 17.94
CA ILE A 113 14.72 20.29 18.20
C ILE A 113 13.29 19.84 18.52
N CYS A 114 12.75 18.88 17.78
CA CYS A 114 11.42 18.35 18.02
C CYS A 114 11.29 17.68 19.40
N GLY A 115 12.33 16.93 19.82
CA GLY A 115 12.39 16.35 21.17
C GLY A 115 12.42 17.39 22.28
N GLU A 116 13.18 18.47 22.10
CA GLU A 116 13.30 19.58 23.06
C GLU A 116 12.02 20.43 23.16
N THR A 117 11.28 20.55 22.07
CA THR A 117 10.10 21.43 21.96
C THR A 117 8.76 20.70 22.01
N GLY A 118 8.78 19.37 22.13
CA GLY A 118 7.57 18.56 22.20
C GLY A 118 6.74 18.57 20.91
N ILE A 119 7.39 18.50 19.75
CA ILE A 119 6.72 18.37 18.44
C ILE A 119 6.81 16.92 17.98
N ALA A 120 5.69 16.27 17.76
CA ALA A 120 5.68 14.92 17.19
C ALA A 120 6.01 14.95 15.70
N VAL A 121 6.65 13.90 15.17
CA VAL A 121 7.05 13.79 13.76
C VAL A 121 6.42 12.52 13.17
N GLY A 122 5.81 12.65 12.01
CA GLY A 122 5.15 11.57 11.26
C GLY A 122 3.65 11.47 11.47
N GLY A 123 3.14 11.73 12.65
CA GLY A 123 1.70 11.66 12.93
C GLY A 123 1.29 12.31 14.24
N PRO A 124 -0.03 12.45 14.48
CA PRO A 124 -0.54 13.02 15.72
C PRO A 124 -0.23 12.16 16.93
N SER A 125 0.00 12.80 18.04
CA SER A 125 0.38 12.18 19.32
C SER A 125 -0.51 12.67 20.45
N ASN A 126 -0.88 11.76 21.36
CA ASN A 126 -1.57 12.14 22.60
C ASN A 126 -0.64 12.80 23.63
N ARG A 127 0.67 12.72 23.42
CA ARG A 127 1.69 13.30 24.32
C ARG A 127 2.11 14.71 23.93
N HIS A 128 1.97 15.05 22.65
CA HIS A 128 2.45 16.31 22.07
C HIS A 128 1.29 17.07 21.42
N PRO A 129 1.10 18.36 21.72
CA PRO A 129 0.00 19.15 21.18
C PRO A 129 0.18 19.47 19.69
N ALA A 130 1.44 19.56 19.23
CA ALA A 130 1.79 19.82 17.84
C ALA A 130 2.44 18.59 17.21
N PHE A 131 2.18 18.39 15.92
CA PHE A 131 2.87 17.39 15.12
C PHE A 131 3.17 17.93 13.72
N ALA A 132 4.22 17.40 13.11
CA ALA A 132 4.59 17.72 11.74
C ALA A 132 4.69 16.46 10.88
N ALA A 133 4.33 16.59 9.62
CA ALA A 133 4.63 15.58 8.61
C ALA A 133 6.11 15.71 8.19
N LEU A 134 6.68 14.60 7.75
CA LEU A 134 8.06 14.55 7.26
C LEU A 134 8.06 14.18 5.77
N GLU A 135 8.80 14.92 4.98
CA GLU A 135 8.96 14.71 3.56
C GLU A 135 10.45 14.61 3.22
N LEU A 136 10.89 13.44 2.77
CA LEU A 136 12.31 13.18 2.48
C LEU A 136 12.66 13.37 1.00
N ASN A 137 11.89 14.16 0.24
CA ASN A 137 12.11 14.37 -1.19
C ASN A 137 13.49 14.98 -1.51
N GLY A 138 14.09 15.70 -0.56
CA GLY A 138 15.47 16.19 -0.66
C GLY A 138 16.54 15.09 -0.55
N MET A 139 16.15 13.89 -0.12
CA MET A 139 17.00 12.72 0.07
C MET A 139 16.52 11.59 -0.85
N ALA A 140 16.65 11.76 -2.17
CA ALA A 140 16.06 10.92 -3.20
C ALA A 140 17.06 10.46 -4.26
N GLN A 141 18.27 10.08 -3.83
CA GLN A 141 19.38 9.70 -4.72
C GLN A 141 19.85 8.26 -4.46
N ILE A 142 20.46 7.66 -5.47
CA ILE A 142 21.32 6.49 -5.30
C ILE A 142 22.70 6.99 -4.85
N GLU A 143 23.10 6.70 -3.61
CA GLU A 143 24.35 7.12 -3.02
C GLU A 143 25.55 6.35 -3.58
N SER A 144 25.37 5.03 -3.73
CA SER A 144 26.41 4.15 -4.32
C SER A 144 25.76 2.98 -5.04
N LEU A 145 26.49 2.45 -6.02
CA LEU A 145 26.10 1.26 -6.79
C LEU A 145 27.32 0.36 -7.00
N ASP A 146 27.26 -0.83 -6.43
CA ASP A 146 28.16 -1.93 -6.74
C ASP A 146 27.47 -2.88 -7.73
N ALA A 147 27.75 -2.68 -9.01
CA ALA A 147 27.16 -3.49 -10.07
C ALA A 147 27.67 -4.95 -10.07
N VAL A 148 28.85 -5.22 -9.48
CA VAL A 148 29.43 -6.56 -9.39
C VAL A 148 28.69 -7.38 -8.34
N SER A 149 28.48 -6.81 -7.17
CA SER A 149 27.72 -7.44 -6.06
C SER A 149 26.21 -7.30 -6.25
N GLY A 150 25.75 -6.45 -7.18
CA GLY A 150 24.34 -6.15 -7.36
C GLY A 150 23.73 -5.42 -6.15
N LEU A 151 24.46 -4.48 -5.56
CA LEU A 151 24.01 -3.72 -4.38
C LEU A 151 23.93 -2.23 -4.70
N ALA A 152 22.82 -1.60 -4.32
CA ALA A 152 22.64 -0.15 -4.42
C ALA A 152 22.27 0.43 -3.05
N GLN A 153 23.02 1.44 -2.59
CA GLN A 153 22.65 2.22 -1.44
C GLN A 153 21.78 3.39 -1.88
N VAL A 154 20.56 3.44 -1.39
CA VAL A 154 19.50 4.30 -1.90
C VAL A 154 18.86 5.07 -0.76
N GLN A 155 18.69 6.38 -0.95
CA GLN A 155 18.05 7.26 0.04
C GLN A 155 16.55 7.00 0.18
N GLY A 156 16.02 7.16 1.39
CA GLY A 156 14.67 6.80 1.78
C GLY A 156 13.55 7.62 1.13
N GLY A 157 13.85 8.83 0.68
CA GLY A 157 12.89 9.72 0.02
C GLY A 157 12.65 9.43 -1.46
N ILE A 158 13.40 8.51 -2.07
CA ILE A 158 13.25 8.20 -3.49
C ILE A 158 11.94 7.48 -3.76
N GLY A 159 11.19 7.92 -4.79
CA GLY A 159 10.02 7.21 -5.29
C GLY A 159 10.38 6.08 -6.26
N SER A 160 9.47 5.12 -6.44
CA SER A 160 9.71 3.95 -7.30
C SER A 160 10.03 4.32 -8.75
N ALA A 161 9.34 5.32 -9.33
CA ALA A 161 9.57 5.77 -10.69
C ALA A 161 10.98 6.38 -10.86
N GLU A 162 11.40 7.20 -9.90
CA GLU A 162 12.72 7.83 -9.91
C GLU A 162 13.84 6.81 -9.69
N LEU A 163 13.64 5.86 -8.78
CA LEU A 163 14.56 4.75 -8.56
C LEU A 163 14.75 3.92 -9.84
N LYS A 164 13.65 3.53 -10.49
CA LYS A 164 13.69 2.82 -11.77
C LYS A 164 14.45 3.60 -12.84
N ARG A 165 14.21 4.91 -12.95
CA ARG A 165 14.89 5.79 -13.90
C ARG A 165 16.40 5.85 -13.64
N GLN A 166 16.81 6.06 -12.37
CA GLN A 166 18.23 6.15 -12.00
C GLN A 166 18.98 4.83 -12.18
N LEU A 167 18.35 3.69 -11.86
CA LEU A 167 18.93 2.37 -12.07
C LEU A 167 19.03 2.02 -13.56
N ALA A 168 17.98 2.30 -14.33
CA ALA A 168 17.96 2.03 -15.78
C ALA A 168 19.09 2.78 -16.51
N ALA A 169 19.38 4.04 -16.13
CA ALA A 169 20.50 4.80 -16.67
C ALA A 169 21.88 4.16 -16.39
N ARG A 170 21.93 3.20 -15.46
CA ARG A 170 23.13 2.43 -15.09
C ARG A 170 23.05 0.95 -15.52
N GLY A 171 22.06 0.60 -16.34
CA GLY A 171 21.85 -0.78 -16.82
C GLY A 171 21.37 -1.74 -15.73
N MET A 172 20.78 -1.23 -14.66
CA MET A 172 20.30 -2.02 -13.51
C MET A 172 18.78 -1.90 -13.33
N VAL A 173 18.19 -2.88 -12.62
CA VAL A 173 16.77 -2.90 -12.25
C VAL A 173 16.60 -3.29 -10.80
N PHE A 174 15.53 -2.80 -10.19
CA PHE A 174 15.03 -3.23 -8.89
C PHE A 174 13.61 -3.77 -9.06
N ASN A 175 13.39 -5.00 -8.62
CA ASN A 175 12.13 -5.72 -8.80
C ASN A 175 11.23 -5.51 -7.60
N ALA A 176 10.56 -4.37 -7.54
CA ALA A 176 9.58 -4.05 -6.51
C ALA A 176 8.27 -3.51 -7.14
N PRO A 177 7.14 -3.66 -6.43
CA PRO A 177 5.92 -2.97 -6.81
C PRO A 177 6.10 -1.44 -6.77
N GLU A 178 5.11 -0.71 -7.27
CA GLU A 178 5.10 0.75 -7.15
C GLU A 178 4.96 1.18 -5.68
N PHE A 179 5.73 2.19 -5.29
CA PHE A 179 5.69 2.79 -3.96
C PHE A 179 5.88 4.31 -4.05
N ASP A 180 5.34 5.04 -3.08
CA ASP A 180 5.46 6.50 -3.00
C ASP A 180 6.92 6.90 -2.70
N THR A 181 7.46 6.41 -1.58
CA THR A 181 8.87 6.56 -1.21
C THR A 181 9.42 5.26 -0.65
N LEU A 182 10.73 5.03 -0.83
CA LEU A 182 11.41 3.83 -0.34
C LEU A 182 11.28 3.69 1.19
N GLY A 183 11.43 4.79 1.92
CA GLY A 183 11.29 4.80 3.37
C GLY A 183 9.90 4.36 3.85
N CYS A 184 8.83 4.87 3.22
CA CYS A 184 7.47 4.45 3.53
C CYS A 184 7.19 3.00 3.15
N TRP A 185 7.75 2.52 2.03
CA TRP A 185 7.62 1.14 1.59
C TRP A 185 8.26 0.16 2.58
N ILE A 186 9.50 0.45 3.02
CA ILE A 186 10.20 -0.34 4.04
C ILE A 186 9.44 -0.28 5.37
N ALA A 187 8.95 0.90 5.77
CA ALA A 187 8.21 1.09 7.02
C ALA A 187 6.93 0.25 7.10
N ARG A 188 6.32 -0.07 5.97
CA ARG A 188 5.14 -0.95 5.90
C ARG A 188 5.49 -2.45 5.94
N GLY A 189 6.77 -2.81 5.97
CA GLY A 189 7.21 -4.21 5.96
C GLY A 189 6.95 -4.96 4.66
N ILE A 190 6.66 -4.25 3.57
CA ILE A 190 6.28 -4.85 2.29
C ILE A 190 7.54 -5.18 1.48
N GLY A 191 7.66 -6.42 0.99
CA GLY A 191 8.66 -6.80 -0.01
C GLY A 191 10.12 -6.66 0.42
N THR A 192 10.42 -6.81 1.71
CA THR A 192 11.75 -6.58 2.28
C THR A 192 12.82 -7.62 1.92
N GLY A 193 12.47 -8.65 1.16
CA GLY A 193 13.42 -9.72 0.77
C GLY A 193 14.65 -9.24 -0.01
N ASP A 194 14.53 -8.13 -0.73
CA ASP A 194 15.62 -7.51 -1.49
C ASP A 194 16.28 -6.32 -0.75
N VAL A 195 15.87 -6.04 0.48
CA VAL A 195 16.49 -5.05 1.37
C VAL A 195 17.53 -5.77 2.23
N ARG A 196 18.80 -5.35 2.14
CA ARG A 196 19.91 -5.97 2.86
C ARG A 196 20.24 -5.25 4.14
N ASP A 197 20.11 -3.94 4.14
CA ASP A 197 20.45 -3.09 5.27
C ASP A 197 19.58 -1.83 5.25
N VAL A 198 19.31 -1.26 6.44
CA VAL A 198 18.51 -0.05 6.61
C VAL A 198 19.25 0.92 7.51
N ARG A 199 19.28 2.20 7.12
CA ARG A 199 19.72 3.30 7.99
C ARG A 199 18.50 4.03 8.55
N LEU A 200 18.52 4.26 9.86
CA LEU A 200 17.46 4.96 10.58
C LEU A 200 18.02 6.17 11.31
N ALA A 201 17.37 7.31 11.16
CA ALA A 201 17.59 8.46 12.04
C ALA A 201 16.67 8.39 13.26
N THR A 202 17.22 8.57 14.43
CA THR A 202 16.50 8.63 15.72
C THR A 202 16.86 9.90 16.46
N PRO A 203 16.10 10.34 17.49
CA PRO A 203 16.49 11.44 18.36
C PRO A 203 17.83 11.25 19.07
N ARG A 204 18.34 10.01 19.11
CA ARG A 204 19.65 9.66 19.74
C ARG A 204 20.79 9.49 18.75
N GLY A 205 20.53 9.55 17.45
CA GLY A 205 21.54 9.41 16.40
C GLY A 205 21.16 8.42 15.33
N MET A 206 22.10 8.11 14.45
CA MET A 206 21.92 7.15 13.37
C MET A 206 22.07 5.71 13.85
N LEU A 207 21.22 4.84 13.30
CA LEU A 207 21.33 3.39 13.44
C LEU A 207 21.48 2.79 12.04
N SER A 208 22.29 1.75 11.92
CA SER A 208 22.35 0.93 10.70
C SER A 208 22.40 -0.54 11.07
N GLY A 209 21.79 -1.38 10.26
CA GLY A 209 21.83 -2.83 10.47
C GLY A 209 20.77 -3.55 9.65
N ASN A 210 20.99 -4.86 9.52
CA ASN A 210 20.09 -5.75 8.82
C ASN A 210 18.74 -5.81 9.55
N LEU A 211 17.65 -5.55 8.80
CA LEU A 211 16.29 -5.74 9.29
C LEU A 211 15.93 -4.97 10.57
N LEU A 212 16.50 -3.78 10.78
CA LEU A 212 16.05 -2.90 11.86
C LEU A 212 14.57 -2.55 11.65
N PRO A 213 13.71 -2.78 12.67
CA PRO A 213 12.33 -2.36 12.59
C PRO A 213 12.20 -0.85 12.35
N SER A 214 11.50 -0.44 11.31
CA SER A 214 11.30 0.97 10.95
C SER A 214 10.66 1.81 12.06
N ARG A 215 9.94 1.17 13.00
CA ARG A 215 9.37 1.85 14.18
C ARG A 215 10.42 2.48 15.10
N PHE A 216 11.69 2.12 14.96
CA PHE A 216 12.77 2.67 15.78
C PHE A 216 13.28 4.02 15.31
N GLY A 217 12.92 4.44 14.09
CA GLY A 217 13.40 5.69 13.54
C GLY A 217 12.80 6.01 12.18
N VAL A 218 13.30 7.07 11.58
CA VAL A 218 13.00 7.47 10.21
C VAL A 218 13.96 6.76 9.27
N VAL A 219 13.45 6.03 8.29
CA VAL A 219 14.27 5.36 7.27
C VAL A 219 14.90 6.42 6.36
N THR A 220 16.21 6.60 6.48
CA THR A 220 16.97 7.60 5.68
C THR A 220 17.59 6.99 4.44
N ALA A 221 18.00 5.73 4.49
CA ALA A 221 18.52 5.00 3.35
C ALA A 221 18.37 3.49 3.56
N ALA A 222 18.51 2.75 2.47
CA ALA A 222 18.58 1.29 2.50
C ALA A 222 19.56 0.77 1.45
N THR A 223 20.15 -0.40 1.71
CA THR A 223 20.91 -1.15 0.72
C THR A 223 19.99 -2.17 0.07
N LEU A 224 19.78 -2.02 -1.23
CA LEU A 224 18.90 -2.86 -2.04
C LEU A 224 19.69 -3.85 -2.87
N GLN A 225 19.17 -5.08 -3.01
CA GLN A 225 19.63 -6.02 -4.00
C GLN A 225 19.07 -5.61 -5.37
N VAL A 226 19.94 -5.23 -6.27
CA VAL A 226 19.59 -4.85 -7.65
C VAL A 226 20.19 -5.85 -8.65
N HIS A 227 19.64 -5.87 -9.84
CA HIS A 227 20.02 -6.84 -10.88
C HIS A 227 20.39 -6.12 -12.18
N ALA A 228 21.22 -6.74 -13.01
CA ALA A 228 21.45 -6.25 -14.36
C ALA A 228 20.12 -6.19 -15.13
N ALA A 229 19.98 -5.20 -16.02
CA ALA A 229 18.80 -5.08 -16.87
C ALA A 229 18.63 -6.36 -17.71
N PRO A 230 17.46 -7.01 -17.68
CA PRO A 230 17.25 -8.28 -18.34
C PRO A 230 17.23 -8.10 -19.87
N ALA A 231 17.79 -9.07 -20.59
CA ALA A 231 17.74 -9.10 -22.05
C ALA A 231 16.31 -9.38 -22.58
N SER A 232 15.49 -10.07 -21.79
CA SER A 232 14.10 -10.42 -22.15
C SER A 232 13.21 -10.35 -20.93
N THR A 233 11.96 -9.89 -21.13
CA THR A 233 10.92 -9.87 -20.11
C THR A 233 9.61 -10.32 -20.72
N VAL A 234 8.93 -11.26 -20.07
CA VAL A 234 7.62 -11.76 -20.47
C VAL A 234 6.66 -11.64 -19.29
N GLN A 235 5.47 -11.06 -19.55
CA GLN A 235 4.36 -11.04 -18.60
C GLN A 235 3.31 -12.07 -19.05
N LEU A 236 2.95 -12.96 -18.16
CA LEU A 236 1.95 -14.00 -18.39
C LEU A 236 0.82 -13.86 -17.39
N HIS A 237 -0.39 -14.08 -17.88
CA HIS A 237 -1.59 -14.07 -17.06
C HIS A 237 -2.35 -15.38 -17.23
N TYR A 238 -2.86 -15.89 -16.12
CA TYR A 238 -3.66 -17.13 -16.07
C TYR A 238 -4.90 -16.91 -15.20
N LEU A 239 -5.94 -17.67 -15.52
CA LEU A 239 -7.09 -17.84 -14.63
C LEU A 239 -7.07 -19.25 -14.07
N PHE A 240 -7.01 -19.36 -12.76
CA PHE A 240 -7.15 -20.60 -12.01
C PHE A 240 -8.62 -20.84 -11.67
N PRO A 241 -9.04 -22.11 -11.53
CA PRO A 241 -10.44 -22.44 -11.20
C PRO A 241 -10.91 -21.76 -9.90
N ASP A 242 -10.02 -21.67 -8.91
CA ASP A 242 -10.28 -21.11 -7.59
C ASP A 242 -9.01 -20.51 -6.98
N PHE A 243 -9.17 -19.85 -5.84
CA PHE A 243 -8.08 -19.22 -5.10
C PHE A 243 -7.05 -20.24 -4.55
N ALA A 244 -7.51 -21.43 -4.12
CA ALA A 244 -6.62 -22.45 -3.56
C ALA A 244 -5.65 -23.00 -4.61
N SER A 245 -6.12 -23.23 -5.82
CA SER A 245 -5.30 -23.64 -6.97
C SER A 245 -4.28 -22.57 -7.36
N GLY A 246 -4.70 -21.28 -7.34
CA GLY A 246 -3.81 -20.15 -7.56
C GLY A 246 -2.74 -20.01 -6.47
N LEU A 247 -3.11 -20.19 -5.20
CA LEU A 247 -2.18 -20.17 -4.06
C LEU A 247 -1.18 -21.34 -4.14
N ALA A 248 -1.65 -22.52 -4.55
CA ALA A 248 -0.76 -23.65 -4.83
C ALA A 248 0.24 -23.32 -5.93
N ALA A 249 -0.18 -22.63 -7.01
CA ALA A 249 0.71 -22.21 -8.08
C ALA A 249 1.81 -21.26 -7.59
N LEU A 250 1.47 -20.28 -6.73
CA LEU A 250 2.46 -19.39 -6.10
C LEU A 250 3.52 -20.18 -5.32
N ARG A 251 3.06 -21.07 -4.45
CA ARG A 251 3.93 -21.89 -3.61
C ARG A 251 4.81 -22.83 -4.43
N GLU A 252 4.22 -23.56 -5.38
CA GLU A 252 4.98 -24.52 -6.21
C GLU A 252 5.95 -23.83 -7.15
N THR A 253 5.64 -22.63 -7.67
CA THR A 253 6.58 -21.83 -8.45
C THR A 253 7.87 -21.55 -7.64
N ARG A 254 7.73 -21.24 -6.35
CA ARG A 254 8.89 -21.06 -5.44
C ARG A 254 9.58 -22.37 -5.16
N ARG A 255 8.85 -23.44 -4.84
CA ARG A 255 9.42 -24.77 -4.53
C ARG A 255 10.17 -25.38 -5.71
N GLU A 256 9.62 -25.26 -6.91
CA GLU A 256 10.25 -25.74 -8.13
C GLU A 256 11.35 -24.79 -8.65
N SER A 257 11.62 -23.68 -7.95
CA SER A 257 12.62 -22.67 -8.37
C SER A 257 12.42 -22.21 -9.82
N ILE A 258 11.15 -21.98 -10.22
CA ILE A 258 10.85 -21.38 -11.52
C ILE A 258 11.24 -19.91 -11.46
N ALA A 259 12.15 -19.50 -12.33
CA ALA A 259 12.65 -18.12 -12.36
C ALA A 259 11.52 -17.13 -12.65
N HIS A 260 11.43 -16.08 -11.83
CA HIS A 260 10.46 -15.00 -11.97
C HIS A 260 10.98 -13.75 -11.25
N THR A 261 10.48 -12.59 -11.65
CA THR A 261 10.78 -11.31 -10.99
C THR A 261 9.60 -10.78 -10.17
N TYR A 262 8.39 -11.14 -10.55
CA TYR A 262 7.18 -10.76 -9.82
C TYR A 262 6.08 -11.79 -10.01
N MET A 263 5.30 -12.03 -8.97
CA MET A 263 4.09 -12.84 -9.01
C MET A 263 3.00 -12.21 -8.16
N GLN A 264 1.77 -12.30 -8.64
CA GLN A 264 0.58 -11.83 -7.93
C GLN A 264 -0.59 -12.76 -8.22
N LEU A 265 -1.33 -13.10 -7.17
CA LEU A 265 -2.59 -13.82 -7.22
C LEU A 265 -3.70 -12.89 -6.72
N SER A 266 -4.75 -12.74 -7.50
CA SER A 266 -6.01 -12.09 -7.12
C SER A 266 -7.07 -13.15 -6.85
N ASP A 267 -7.83 -13.03 -5.75
CA ASP A 267 -8.93 -13.93 -5.51
C ASP A 267 -10.09 -13.71 -6.49
N GLY A 268 -11.12 -14.54 -6.40
CA GLY A 268 -12.24 -14.47 -7.33
C GLY A 268 -13.03 -13.17 -7.27
N ASP A 269 -13.16 -12.56 -6.09
CA ASP A 269 -13.84 -11.27 -5.92
C ASP A 269 -13.03 -10.13 -6.51
N ASP A 270 -11.72 -10.07 -6.25
CA ASP A 270 -10.80 -9.08 -6.83
C ASP A 270 -10.76 -9.21 -8.36
N THR A 271 -10.65 -10.45 -8.86
CA THR A 271 -10.66 -10.76 -10.30
C THR A 271 -11.94 -10.28 -10.97
N MET A 272 -13.10 -10.59 -10.40
CA MET A 272 -14.39 -10.20 -10.97
C MET A 272 -14.65 -8.71 -10.87
N PHE A 273 -14.25 -8.08 -9.76
CA PHE A 273 -14.35 -6.64 -9.57
C PHE A 273 -13.63 -5.88 -10.69
N HIS A 274 -12.36 -6.18 -10.90
CA HIS A 274 -11.55 -5.50 -11.92
C HIS A 274 -12.03 -5.81 -13.35
N ARG A 275 -12.41 -7.06 -13.64
CA ARG A 275 -12.94 -7.43 -14.96
C ARG A 275 -14.25 -6.73 -15.29
N ASN A 276 -15.17 -6.62 -14.34
CA ASN A 276 -16.45 -5.97 -14.54
C ASN A 276 -16.28 -4.45 -14.70
N LEU A 277 -15.47 -3.81 -13.89
CA LEU A 277 -15.16 -2.40 -14.06
C LEU A 277 -14.52 -2.10 -15.42
N ALA A 278 -13.53 -2.88 -15.83
CA ALA A 278 -12.87 -2.71 -17.12
C ALA A 278 -13.84 -2.95 -18.29
N ALA A 279 -14.70 -3.98 -18.21
CA ALA A 279 -15.67 -4.29 -19.25
C ALA A 279 -16.74 -3.20 -19.41
N MET A 280 -17.16 -2.57 -18.31
CA MET A 280 -18.23 -1.57 -18.30
C MET A 280 -17.71 -0.15 -18.56
N SER A 281 -16.40 0.08 -18.38
CA SER A 281 -15.75 1.37 -18.70
C SER A 281 -15.42 1.52 -20.18
N GLN A 282 -15.45 0.42 -20.96
CA GLN A 282 -15.20 0.42 -22.39
C GLN A 282 -16.53 0.33 -23.15
N ALA A 283 -16.63 1.03 -24.31
CA ALA A 283 -17.81 0.95 -25.17
C ALA A 283 -18.18 -0.50 -25.52
N PRO A 284 -19.46 -0.88 -25.49
CA PRO A 284 -19.88 -2.27 -25.68
C PRO A 284 -19.61 -2.72 -27.12
N SER A 285 -18.63 -3.57 -27.32
CA SER A 285 -18.46 -4.31 -28.57
C SER A 285 -19.11 -5.69 -28.41
N LEU A 286 -20.15 -5.94 -29.22
CA LEU A 286 -20.87 -7.24 -29.26
C LEU A 286 -19.92 -8.41 -29.51
N MET A 287 -18.89 -8.20 -30.32
CA MET A 287 -17.85 -9.16 -30.66
C MET A 287 -17.03 -9.61 -29.44
N ARG A 288 -16.77 -8.70 -28.49
CA ARG A 288 -15.99 -9.00 -27.27
C ARG A 288 -16.80 -9.80 -26.25
N ARG A 289 -18.13 -9.59 -26.17
CA ARG A 289 -19.05 -10.40 -25.36
C ARG A 289 -19.11 -11.86 -25.85
N LEU A 290 -19.23 -12.06 -27.16
CA LEU A 290 -19.23 -13.38 -27.77
C LEU A 290 -17.89 -14.10 -27.60
N MET A 291 -16.76 -13.43 -27.83
CA MET A 291 -15.43 -14.03 -27.66
C MET A 291 -15.11 -14.36 -26.19
N GLY A 292 -15.58 -13.56 -25.24
CA GLY A 292 -15.42 -13.84 -23.81
C GLY A 292 -16.18 -15.09 -23.35
N MET A 293 -17.37 -15.32 -23.89
CA MET A 293 -18.17 -16.53 -23.62
C MET A 293 -17.58 -17.80 -24.24
N MET A 294 -16.96 -17.69 -25.42
CA MET A 294 -16.40 -18.85 -26.15
C MET A 294 -15.00 -19.28 -25.67
N ARG A 295 -14.29 -18.44 -24.92
CA ARG A 295 -12.86 -18.66 -24.66
C ARG A 295 -12.52 -19.49 -23.43
N ASN A 296 -13.45 -19.73 -22.48
CA ASN A 296 -13.21 -20.51 -21.28
C ASN A 296 -14.40 -21.40 -20.86
N PRO A 297 -14.69 -22.49 -21.59
CA PRO A 297 -15.80 -23.42 -21.24
C PRO A 297 -15.55 -24.25 -19.98
N HIS A 298 -14.33 -24.23 -19.41
CA HIS A 298 -13.94 -25.06 -18.27
C HIS A 298 -13.82 -24.30 -16.94
N LEU A 299 -14.03 -22.99 -16.94
CA LEU A 299 -14.06 -22.24 -15.69
C LEU A 299 -15.44 -22.43 -15.06
N SER A 300 -15.44 -23.01 -13.87
CA SER A 300 -16.61 -23.03 -12.99
C SER A 300 -17.22 -21.63 -12.92
N PRO A 301 -18.55 -21.46 -12.86
CA PRO A 301 -19.17 -20.16 -12.63
C PRO A 301 -18.74 -19.52 -11.30
N GLU A 302 -18.03 -20.25 -10.44
CA GLU A 302 -17.58 -19.84 -9.13
C GLU A 302 -16.19 -19.20 -9.20
N LYS A 303 -16.17 -17.89 -9.49
CA LYS A 303 -15.09 -16.94 -9.12
C LYS A 303 -13.64 -17.39 -9.40
N PRO A 304 -13.21 -17.38 -10.67
CA PRO A 304 -11.84 -17.75 -11.03
C PRO A 304 -10.84 -16.76 -10.42
N ALA A 305 -9.69 -17.27 -9.94
CA ALA A 305 -8.59 -16.47 -9.42
C ALA A 305 -7.64 -16.09 -10.55
N ALA A 306 -7.30 -14.79 -10.64
CA ALA A 306 -6.36 -14.28 -11.62
C ALA A 306 -4.94 -14.34 -11.09
N PHE A 307 -4.02 -14.80 -11.92
CA PHE A 307 -2.61 -14.92 -11.60
C PHE A 307 -1.77 -14.20 -12.66
N GLY A 308 -0.93 -13.28 -12.20
CA GLY A 308 0.09 -12.62 -13.02
C GLY A 308 1.48 -13.06 -12.62
N ILE A 309 2.34 -13.34 -13.62
CA ILE A 309 3.75 -13.61 -13.40
C ILE A 309 4.59 -12.84 -14.42
N THR A 310 5.65 -12.21 -13.95
CA THR A 310 6.68 -11.58 -14.76
C THR A 310 7.95 -12.42 -14.68
N ILE A 311 8.49 -12.80 -15.82
CA ILE A 311 9.72 -13.57 -15.96
C ILE A 311 10.70 -12.71 -16.72
N SER A 312 11.87 -12.43 -16.14
CA SER A 312 12.91 -11.59 -16.77
C SER A 312 14.27 -12.25 -16.63
N GLY A 313 15.15 -12.06 -17.62
CA GLY A 313 16.49 -12.62 -17.62
C GLY A 313 17.08 -12.78 -19.02
N ALA A 314 18.01 -13.71 -19.19
CA ALA A 314 18.48 -14.12 -20.51
C ALA A 314 17.36 -14.82 -21.28
N SER A 315 17.29 -14.63 -22.60
CA SER A 315 16.17 -15.13 -23.42
C SER A 315 15.94 -16.65 -23.28
N ALA A 316 17.02 -17.44 -23.21
CA ALA A 316 16.93 -18.88 -23.03
C ALA A 316 16.31 -19.27 -21.67
N ASP A 317 16.70 -18.58 -20.59
CA ASP A 317 16.20 -18.83 -19.24
C ASP A 317 14.72 -18.42 -19.12
N VAL A 318 14.34 -17.31 -19.74
CA VAL A 318 12.95 -16.85 -19.83
C VAL A 318 12.07 -17.89 -20.54
N ASP A 319 12.54 -18.47 -21.65
CA ASP A 319 11.81 -19.51 -22.38
C ASP A 319 11.66 -20.81 -21.57
N ILE A 320 12.69 -21.22 -20.83
CA ILE A 320 12.64 -22.38 -19.95
C ILE A 320 11.64 -22.13 -18.82
N ALA A 321 11.74 -21.01 -18.14
CA ALA A 321 10.86 -20.66 -17.02
C ALA A 321 9.38 -20.53 -17.48
N ARG A 322 9.14 -19.92 -18.65
CA ARG A 322 7.83 -19.82 -19.28
C ARG A 322 7.20 -21.20 -19.54
N LYS A 323 7.96 -22.14 -20.12
CA LYS A 323 7.48 -23.53 -20.39
C LYS A 323 7.18 -24.27 -19.10
N ARG A 324 8.06 -24.16 -18.08
CA ARG A 324 7.86 -24.80 -16.77
C ARG A 324 6.62 -24.25 -16.07
N PHE A 325 6.44 -22.92 -16.06
CA PHE A 325 5.29 -22.31 -15.45
C PHE A 325 4.00 -22.66 -16.19
N ALA A 326 4.00 -22.71 -17.52
CA ALA A 326 2.85 -23.17 -18.31
C ALA A 326 2.46 -24.61 -17.99
N ALA A 327 3.42 -25.52 -17.82
CA ALA A 327 3.19 -26.90 -17.43
C ALA A 327 2.60 -27.00 -15.99
N LEU A 328 3.15 -26.24 -15.05
CA LEU A 328 2.62 -26.14 -13.68
C LEU A 328 1.19 -25.62 -13.68
N SER A 329 0.93 -24.53 -14.39
CA SER A 329 -0.41 -23.90 -14.48
C SER A 329 -1.44 -24.87 -15.06
N LYS A 330 -1.08 -25.61 -16.13
CA LYS A 330 -1.93 -26.62 -16.74
C LYS A 330 -2.26 -27.77 -15.75
N ARG A 331 -1.24 -28.22 -14.98
CA ARG A 331 -1.40 -29.26 -13.95
C ARG A 331 -2.40 -28.85 -12.86
N LEU A 332 -2.46 -27.55 -12.55
CA LEU A 332 -3.37 -26.95 -11.56
C LEU A 332 -4.69 -26.43 -12.18
N GLY A 333 -5.00 -26.81 -13.43
CA GLY A 333 -6.26 -26.51 -14.09
C GLY A 333 -6.41 -25.07 -14.60
N ALA A 334 -5.32 -24.31 -14.68
CA ALA A 334 -5.37 -22.93 -15.14
C ALA A 334 -5.39 -22.81 -16.67
N SER A 335 -6.00 -21.72 -17.15
CA SER A 335 -6.04 -21.34 -18.56
C SER A 335 -5.33 -19.99 -18.75
N PRO A 336 -4.57 -19.80 -19.85
CA PRO A 336 -4.03 -18.49 -20.21
C PRO A 336 -5.14 -17.45 -20.34
N ALA A 337 -4.87 -16.22 -19.89
CA ALA A 337 -5.85 -15.13 -19.92
C ALA A 337 -5.20 -13.81 -20.33
N GLN A 338 -6.00 -12.87 -20.79
CA GLN A 338 -5.63 -11.46 -20.89
C GLN A 338 -6.29 -10.71 -19.73
N ILE A 339 -5.48 -10.08 -18.89
CA ILE A 339 -5.95 -9.29 -17.75
C ILE A 339 -5.55 -7.85 -18.03
N SER A 340 -6.56 -6.96 -18.05
CA SER A 340 -6.29 -5.52 -18.15
C SER A 340 -5.66 -5.01 -16.86
N ALA A 341 -4.74 -4.04 -16.96
CA ALA A 341 -4.19 -3.39 -15.79
C ALA A 341 -5.30 -2.79 -14.93
N ALA A 342 -5.21 -2.96 -13.62
CA ALA A 342 -6.13 -2.37 -12.67
C ALA A 342 -5.99 -0.84 -12.72
N GLN A 343 -7.11 -0.13 -12.79
CA GLN A 343 -7.14 1.33 -12.64
C GLN A 343 -7.39 1.68 -11.16
N ASP A 344 -6.80 2.79 -10.71
CA ASP A 344 -7.05 3.30 -9.36
C ASP A 344 -8.39 4.05 -9.32
N TYR A 345 -9.45 3.35 -8.92
CA TYR A 345 -10.79 3.91 -8.76
C TYR A 345 -11.09 4.45 -7.36
N VAL A 346 -10.17 4.29 -6.42
CA VAL A 346 -10.42 4.62 -5.00
C VAL A 346 -10.94 6.02 -4.77
N PRO A 347 -10.37 7.09 -5.35
CA PRO A 347 -10.89 8.45 -5.17
C PRO A 347 -12.33 8.60 -5.67
N LEU A 348 -12.64 7.97 -6.80
CA LEU A 348 -13.97 8.02 -7.40
C LEU A 348 -15.02 7.26 -6.57
N LEU A 349 -14.63 6.16 -5.93
CA LEU A 349 -15.48 5.40 -5.01
C LEU A 349 -15.84 6.24 -3.79
N LEU A 350 -14.88 6.98 -3.24
CA LEU A 350 -15.12 7.89 -2.14
C LEU A 350 -16.14 9.00 -2.51
N ASP A 351 -16.12 9.49 -3.74
CA ASP A 351 -17.09 10.48 -4.24
C ASP A 351 -18.50 9.91 -4.43
N ARG A 352 -18.61 8.59 -4.50
CA ARG A 352 -19.87 7.85 -4.69
C ARG A 352 -20.41 7.20 -3.42
N GLY A 353 -19.98 7.65 -2.25
CA GLY A 353 -20.47 7.12 -0.96
C GLY A 353 -20.00 5.72 -0.63
N VAL A 354 -18.94 5.25 -1.29
CA VAL A 354 -18.30 3.97 -0.99
C VAL A 354 -16.99 4.24 -0.26
N THR A 355 -16.81 3.63 0.89
CA THR A 355 -15.53 3.67 1.60
C THR A 355 -14.66 2.51 1.14
N VAL A 356 -13.38 2.78 0.95
CA VAL A 356 -12.37 1.78 0.62
C VAL A 356 -11.28 1.84 1.67
N ASP A 357 -10.95 0.70 2.25
CA ASP A 357 -9.82 0.57 3.17
C ASP A 357 -8.99 -0.67 2.81
N ARG A 358 -7.78 -0.75 3.35
CA ARG A 358 -6.83 -1.80 3.03
C ARG A 358 -6.08 -2.26 4.26
N ILE A 359 -5.91 -3.58 4.39
CA ILE A 359 -5.05 -4.20 5.38
C ILE A 359 -4.04 -5.06 4.64
N HIS A 360 -2.80 -4.99 5.12
CA HIS A 360 -1.67 -5.73 4.58
C HIS A 360 -0.97 -6.49 5.71
N THR A 361 -0.53 -7.72 5.42
CA THR A 361 0.22 -8.55 6.37
C THR A 361 0.99 -9.65 5.65
N GLY A 362 2.11 -10.09 6.23
CA GLY A 362 2.82 -11.29 5.80
C GLY A 362 2.36 -12.51 6.60
N ALA A 363 2.33 -13.69 5.97
CA ALA A 363 2.03 -14.96 6.64
C ALA A 363 2.76 -16.13 5.98
N THR A 364 2.97 -17.19 6.75
CA THR A 364 3.53 -18.44 6.22
C THR A 364 2.58 -19.16 5.29
N TRP A 365 3.07 -20.06 4.44
CA TRP A 365 2.24 -20.83 3.52
C TRP A 365 1.11 -21.62 4.21
N SER A 366 1.36 -22.09 5.44
CA SER A 366 0.36 -22.80 6.25
C SER A 366 -0.70 -21.89 6.87
N GLN A 367 -0.32 -20.66 7.21
CA GLN A 367 -1.22 -19.67 7.80
C GLN A 367 -2.10 -18.97 6.77
N LEU A 368 -1.60 -18.75 5.54
CA LEU A 368 -2.30 -17.98 4.51
C LEU A 368 -3.75 -18.42 4.26
N PRO A 369 -4.09 -19.71 4.09
CA PRO A 369 -5.49 -20.13 3.87
C PRO A 369 -6.40 -19.81 5.06
N VAL A 370 -5.91 -20.02 6.28
CA VAL A 370 -6.67 -19.76 7.52
C VAL A 370 -6.89 -18.27 7.70
N LEU A 371 -5.84 -17.49 7.52
CA LEU A 371 -5.88 -16.04 7.63
C LEU A 371 -6.79 -15.42 6.56
N TYR A 372 -6.72 -15.89 5.32
CA TYR A 372 -7.61 -15.48 4.22
C TYR A 372 -9.07 -15.67 4.60
N ALA A 373 -9.44 -16.87 5.06
CA ALA A 373 -10.81 -17.18 5.43
C ALA A 373 -11.29 -16.37 6.65
N ALA A 374 -10.43 -16.22 7.66
CA ALA A 374 -10.75 -15.50 8.90
C ALA A 374 -10.96 -14.00 8.63
N LEU A 375 -10.06 -13.36 7.87
CA LEU A 375 -10.17 -11.93 7.51
C LEU A 375 -11.43 -11.65 6.70
N ARG A 376 -11.70 -12.44 5.67
CA ARG A 376 -12.90 -12.27 4.83
C ARG A 376 -14.17 -12.41 5.66
N SER A 377 -14.25 -13.44 6.52
CA SER A 377 -15.41 -13.66 7.38
C SER A 377 -15.61 -12.53 8.40
N ALA A 378 -14.54 -12.05 9.02
CA ALA A 378 -14.62 -10.95 9.99
C ALA A 378 -15.03 -9.64 9.32
N LEU A 379 -14.43 -9.32 8.18
CA LEU A 379 -14.76 -8.12 7.40
C LEU A 379 -16.20 -8.15 6.88
N ASP A 380 -16.68 -9.29 6.33
CA ASP A 380 -18.07 -9.40 5.87
C ASP A 380 -19.06 -9.18 7.02
N ARG A 381 -18.85 -9.82 8.17
CA ARG A 381 -19.69 -9.60 9.36
C ARG A 381 -19.65 -8.16 9.85
N ALA A 382 -18.46 -7.54 9.89
CA ALA A 382 -18.32 -6.17 10.35
C ALA A 382 -18.99 -5.18 9.39
N MET A 383 -18.80 -5.34 8.09
CA MET A 383 -19.43 -4.49 7.07
C MET A 383 -20.96 -4.61 7.09
N ARG A 384 -21.53 -5.82 7.27
CA ARG A 384 -22.98 -6.01 7.44
C ARG A 384 -23.50 -5.39 8.72
N ARG A 385 -22.78 -5.55 9.84
CA ARG A 385 -23.19 -4.96 11.16
C ARG A 385 -23.25 -3.45 11.10
N HIS A 386 -22.35 -2.82 10.38
CA HIS A 386 -22.23 -1.37 10.26
C HIS A 386 -22.76 -0.84 8.92
N ALA A 387 -23.59 -1.63 8.23
CA ALA A 387 -24.17 -1.22 6.95
C ALA A 387 -25.20 -0.08 7.14
N PRO A 388 -25.34 0.83 6.17
CA PRO A 388 -26.32 1.92 6.24
C PRO A 388 -27.79 1.43 6.14
N ARG A 389 -28.00 0.20 5.67
CA ARG A 389 -29.30 -0.45 5.52
C ARG A 389 -29.15 -1.98 5.56
N ALA A 390 -30.24 -2.69 5.81
CA ALA A 390 -30.24 -4.14 6.05
C ALA A 390 -29.68 -4.96 4.87
N ASP A 391 -29.99 -4.57 3.62
CA ASP A 391 -29.55 -5.29 2.41
C ASP A 391 -28.13 -4.91 1.98
N ALA A 392 -27.57 -3.83 2.53
CA ALA A 392 -26.25 -3.37 2.15
C ALA A 392 -25.14 -4.26 2.74
N HIS A 393 -24.13 -4.51 1.95
CA HIS A 393 -22.97 -5.31 2.32
C HIS A 393 -21.72 -4.77 1.63
N GLY A 394 -20.55 -5.28 2.00
CA GLY A 394 -19.29 -4.90 1.39
C GLY A 394 -18.73 -5.98 0.48
N LEU A 395 -17.64 -5.63 -0.18
CA LEU A 395 -16.81 -6.56 -0.95
C LEU A 395 -15.43 -6.65 -0.29
N VAL A 396 -14.86 -7.85 -0.24
CA VAL A 396 -13.49 -8.09 0.19
C VAL A 396 -12.70 -8.63 -0.99
N LEU A 397 -11.73 -7.87 -1.44
CA LEU A 397 -10.85 -8.16 -2.57
C LEU A 397 -9.50 -8.56 -1.99
N THR A 398 -9.00 -9.74 -2.34
CA THR A 398 -7.76 -10.23 -1.75
C THR A 398 -6.71 -10.50 -2.81
N GLN A 399 -5.51 -9.98 -2.55
CA GLN A 399 -4.33 -10.22 -3.36
C GLN A 399 -3.22 -10.84 -2.52
N ILE A 400 -2.49 -11.79 -3.12
CA ILE A 400 -1.26 -12.37 -2.58
C ILE A 400 -0.12 -12.01 -3.50
N ALA A 401 0.94 -11.43 -2.94
CA ALA A 401 2.15 -11.07 -3.66
C ALA A 401 3.39 -11.32 -2.78
N GLY A 402 4.57 -10.88 -3.21
CA GLY A 402 5.77 -10.97 -2.37
C GLY A 402 6.08 -12.39 -1.92
N ALA A 403 5.88 -13.39 -2.78
CA ALA A 403 6.09 -14.79 -2.45
C ALA A 403 7.54 -15.06 -2.05
N ARG A 404 7.75 -15.53 -0.83
CA ARG A 404 9.03 -15.93 -0.24
C ARG A 404 9.12 -17.45 -0.14
N HIS A 405 10.24 -17.94 0.38
CA HIS A 405 10.42 -19.38 0.58
C HIS A 405 9.41 -19.94 1.62
N ASP A 406 9.14 -19.18 2.66
CA ASP A 406 8.34 -19.56 3.83
C ASP A 406 6.90 -19.05 3.81
N GLY A 407 6.56 -18.11 2.93
CA GLY A 407 5.23 -17.50 2.89
C GLY A 407 5.06 -16.45 1.81
N ALA A 408 4.05 -15.61 1.97
CA ALA A 408 3.78 -14.49 1.08
C ALA A 408 3.04 -13.36 1.80
N ASP A 409 2.91 -12.22 1.11
CA ASP A 409 2.19 -11.05 1.62
C ASP A 409 0.74 -11.10 1.15
N LEU A 410 -0.17 -10.90 2.08
CA LEU A 410 -1.61 -10.84 1.85
C LEU A 410 -2.09 -9.41 2.00
N THR A 411 -2.82 -8.92 1.00
CA THR A 411 -3.50 -7.63 1.03
C THR A 411 -4.99 -7.83 0.87
N CYS A 412 -5.78 -7.41 1.85
CA CYS A 412 -7.23 -7.30 1.74
C CYS A 412 -7.62 -5.84 1.51
N THR A 413 -8.22 -5.56 0.36
CA THR A 413 -8.92 -4.30 0.08
C THR A 413 -10.40 -4.54 0.29
N PHE A 414 -11.07 -3.74 1.11
CA PHE A 414 -12.48 -3.90 1.38
C PHE A 414 -13.23 -2.60 1.13
N LEU A 415 -14.37 -2.74 0.44
CA LEU A 415 -15.22 -1.63 0.01
C LEU A 415 -16.61 -1.83 0.61
N TYR A 416 -17.21 -0.76 1.09
CA TYR A 416 -18.54 -0.82 1.70
C TYR A 416 -19.28 0.52 1.56
N PRO A 417 -20.63 0.47 1.51
CA PRO A 417 -21.46 1.66 1.53
C PRO A 417 -21.28 2.45 2.82
N ARG A 418 -21.12 3.77 2.69
CA ARG A 418 -20.83 4.66 3.80
C ARG A 418 -22.09 5.00 4.60
N GLN A 419 -21.98 4.96 5.92
CA GLN A 419 -22.93 5.61 6.83
C GLN A 419 -22.58 7.11 6.93
N LEU A 420 -23.33 7.98 6.27
CA LEU A 420 -22.97 9.41 6.17
C LEU A 420 -22.82 10.09 7.53
N ASN A 421 -23.66 9.74 8.51
CA ASN A 421 -23.64 10.35 9.84
C ASN A 421 -22.59 9.75 10.79
N ALA A 422 -21.96 8.62 10.44
CA ALA A 422 -21.01 7.90 11.29
C ALA A 422 -19.87 7.28 10.47
N ALA A 423 -19.46 7.94 9.39
CA ALA A 423 -18.52 7.39 8.42
C ALA A 423 -17.16 7.03 9.02
N VAL A 424 -16.64 7.86 9.92
CA VAL A 424 -15.36 7.64 10.60
C VAL A 424 -15.46 6.47 11.58
N ASP A 425 -16.50 6.45 12.42
CA ASP A 425 -16.72 5.39 13.41
C ASP A 425 -16.94 4.04 12.72
N GLN A 426 -17.72 4.04 11.63
CA GLN A 426 -17.92 2.86 10.77
C GLN A 426 -16.56 2.33 10.25
N ALA A 427 -15.74 3.20 9.67
CA ALA A 427 -14.44 2.81 9.14
C ALA A 427 -13.52 2.23 10.22
N GLN A 428 -13.45 2.87 11.38
CA GLN A 428 -12.66 2.40 12.51
C GLN A 428 -13.16 1.06 13.08
N ALA A 429 -14.48 0.87 13.17
CA ALA A 429 -15.05 -0.37 13.68
C ALA A 429 -14.77 -1.56 12.74
N ILE A 430 -14.93 -1.36 11.43
CA ILE A 430 -14.64 -2.40 10.43
C ILE A 430 -13.14 -2.73 10.43
N ARG A 431 -12.27 -1.72 10.43
CA ARG A 431 -10.81 -1.91 10.47
C ARG A 431 -10.37 -2.66 11.73
N ARG A 432 -10.91 -2.30 12.91
CA ARG A 432 -10.62 -3.01 14.17
C ARG A 432 -10.95 -4.49 14.08
N SER A 433 -12.07 -4.87 13.47
CA SER A 433 -12.43 -6.28 13.31
C SER A 433 -11.40 -7.09 12.51
N ALA A 434 -10.74 -6.47 11.53
CA ALA A 434 -9.66 -7.13 10.81
C ALA A 434 -8.36 -7.14 11.64
N GLN A 435 -8.05 -6.06 12.35
CA GLN A 435 -6.88 -6.00 13.25
C GLN A 435 -6.96 -7.04 14.37
N ASP A 436 -8.16 -7.28 14.91
CA ASP A 436 -8.39 -8.32 15.92
C ASP A 436 -8.08 -9.73 15.37
N VAL A 437 -8.44 -10.00 14.10
CA VAL A 437 -8.06 -11.25 13.44
C VAL A 437 -6.54 -11.38 13.28
N LEU A 438 -5.87 -10.31 12.83
CA LEU A 438 -4.40 -10.31 12.70
C LEU A 438 -3.73 -10.57 14.04
N ALA A 439 -4.20 -9.92 15.10
CA ALA A 439 -3.68 -10.12 16.46
C ALA A 439 -3.89 -11.56 16.94
N ALA A 440 -5.08 -12.13 16.71
CA ALA A 440 -5.39 -13.52 17.10
C ALA A 440 -4.56 -14.56 16.34
N GLN A 441 -4.14 -14.25 15.11
CA GLN A 441 -3.29 -15.12 14.29
C GLN A 441 -1.78 -14.88 14.48
N GLY A 442 -1.40 -13.96 15.38
CA GLY A 442 0.00 -13.59 15.59
C GLY A 442 0.64 -12.85 14.41
N CYS A 443 -0.19 -12.31 13.51
CA CYS A 443 0.24 -11.57 12.31
C CYS A 443 0.25 -10.05 12.53
N ASN A 444 0.17 -9.59 13.77
CA ASN A 444 0.16 -8.17 14.10
C ASN A 444 1.57 -7.71 14.47
N ASP A 445 2.09 -6.69 13.79
CA ASP A 445 3.36 -6.03 14.12
C ASP A 445 3.32 -5.22 15.43
N ALA A 446 2.15 -5.12 16.05
CA ALA A 446 2.02 -4.48 17.35
C ALA A 446 2.72 -5.35 18.40
N ALA A 447 3.92 -4.96 18.79
CA ALA A 447 4.65 -5.62 19.86
C ALA A 447 3.79 -5.65 21.16
N PRO A 448 3.77 -6.76 21.90
CA PRO A 448 3.09 -6.83 23.19
C PRO A 448 3.54 -5.69 24.11
N LYS A 449 2.61 -5.11 24.87
CA LYS A 449 2.96 -4.10 25.88
C LYS A 449 4.02 -4.72 26.83
N GLY A 450 5.14 -4.00 27.03
CA GLY A 450 6.26 -4.48 27.86
C GLY A 450 7.31 -5.30 27.10
N SER A 451 7.26 -5.39 25.78
CA SER A 451 8.29 -6.08 25.00
C SER A 451 9.63 -5.35 25.04
N VAL A 452 10.72 -6.10 24.82
CA VAL A 452 12.07 -5.53 24.62
C VAL A 452 12.09 -4.44 23.56
N GLN A 453 11.29 -4.58 22.51
CA GLN A 453 11.15 -3.58 21.45
C GLN A 453 10.62 -2.24 21.97
N ASN A 454 9.65 -2.24 22.90
CA ASN A 454 9.15 -1.00 23.51
C ASN A 454 10.22 -0.33 24.37
N ALA A 455 11.03 -1.13 25.08
CA ALA A 455 12.17 -0.62 25.85
C ALA A 455 13.22 0.01 24.93
N ILE A 456 13.56 -0.65 23.83
CA ILE A 456 14.48 -0.13 22.82
C ILE A 456 13.92 1.17 22.23
N GLN A 457 12.65 1.22 21.84
CA GLN A 457 12.02 2.42 21.30
C GLN A 457 12.06 3.57 22.30
N ALA A 458 11.76 3.32 23.59
CA ALA A 458 11.85 4.35 24.64
C ALA A 458 13.28 4.86 24.86
N LEU A 459 14.30 4.00 24.66
CA LEU A 459 15.70 4.40 24.72
C LEU A 459 16.08 5.30 23.55
N LEU A 460 15.63 4.98 22.33
CA LEU A 460 15.98 5.70 21.09
C LEU A 460 15.18 6.99 20.91
N ASP A 461 13.93 6.98 21.38
CA ASP A 461 13.00 8.13 21.34
C ASP A 461 12.40 8.40 22.74
N PRO A 462 13.21 8.91 23.68
CA PRO A 462 12.75 9.13 25.05
C PRO A 462 11.64 10.17 25.17
N ALA A 463 11.61 11.14 24.27
CA ALA A 463 10.53 12.14 24.19
C ALA A 463 9.26 11.59 23.55
N GLY A 464 9.33 10.45 22.87
CA GLY A 464 8.20 9.84 22.18
C GLY A 464 7.66 10.70 21.06
N ILE A 465 8.54 11.32 20.27
CA ILE A 465 8.15 12.21 19.16
C ILE A 465 7.90 11.46 17.85
N LEU A 466 8.51 10.29 17.63
CA LEU A 466 8.31 9.51 16.41
C LEU A 466 6.97 8.73 16.43
N ARG A 467 6.22 8.79 15.31
CA ARG A 467 4.87 8.19 15.18
C ARG A 467 4.69 7.51 13.81
#